data_8c620a760953f616c73782bfe9775ca8
#
_entry.id   8c620a760953f616c73782bfe9775ca8
#
_cell.length_a   1.000
_cell.length_b   1.000
_cell.length_c   1.000
_cell.angle_alpha   90.00
_cell.angle_beta   90.00
_cell.angle_gamma   90.00
#
_symmetry.space_group_name_H-M   'P 1'
#
loop_
_entity.id
_entity.type
_entity.pdbx_description
1 polymer ?
#
loop_
_entity_poly.entity_id
_entity_poly.type
_entity_poly.pdbx_seq_one_letter_code
_entity_poly.pdbx_strand_id
1 'polypeptide(L)'
;MVDLRRTVGVAGLALALLGCEREEKMVREDLPMARATRARADAQAIATAVNTYRATCGGALPESLEALTTQTMVAGAPCGPMLGSIPAPPAGWSAYVYTRQGELAFTVSSSGGGVTVTAP
;
A
#
# COMPACT_ATOMS: atom_id res chain seq x y z
N MET A 1 -51.98 -14.45 -2.21
CA MET A 1 -51.07 -13.91 -1.18
C MET A 1 -49.80 -14.72 -1.05
N VAL A 2 -49.88 -16.04 -0.98
CA VAL A 2 -48.70 -16.90 -0.86
C VAL A 2 -47.82 -16.86 -2.09
N ASP A 3 -48.40 -16.75 -3.30
CA ASP A 3 -47.68 -16.73 -4.55
C ASP A 3 -46.89 -15.40 -4.78
N LEU A 4 -47.42 -14.30 -4.29
CA LEU A 4 -46.74 -13.00 -4.34
C LEU A 4 -45.46 -12.99 -3.50
N ARG A 5 -45.47 -13.63 -2.35
CA ARG A 5 -44.29 -13.74 -1.49
C ARG A 5 -43.19 -14.61 -2.12
N ARG A 6 -43.59 -15.70 -2.78
CA ARG A 6 -42.65 -16.57 -3.49
C ARG A 6 -42.00 -15.86 -4.67
N THR A 7 -42.81 -15.10 -5.41
CA THR A 7 -42.29 -14.33 -6.58
C THR A 7 -41.28 -13.28 -6.17
N VAL A 8 -41.52 -12.58 -5.06
CA VAL A 8 -40.60 -11.58 -4.55
C VAL A 8 -39.28 -12.19 -4.08
N GLY A 9 -39.35 -13.37 -3.43
CA GLY A 9 -38.16 -14.09 -2.99
C GLY A 9 -37.26 -14.56 -4.13
N VAL A 10 -37.87 -15.06 -5.22
CA VAL A 10 -37.13 -15.51 -6.41
C VAL A 10 -36.49 -14.33 -7.13
N ALA A 11 -37.18 -13.20 -7.24
CA ALA A 11 -36.63 -11.99 -7.87
C ALA A 11 -35.44 -11.42 -7.08
N GLY A 12 -35.51 -11.48 -5.75
CA GLY A 12 -34.39 -11.05 -4.89
C GLY A 12 -33.13 -11.91 -5.05
N LEU A 13 -33.30 -13.22 -5.17
CA LEU A 13 -32.19 -14.16 -5.40
C LEU A 13 -31.53 -13.94 -6.76
N ALA A 14 -32.31 -13.71 -7.82
CA ALA A 14 -31.77 -13.45 -9.16
C ALA A 14 -30.95 -12.15 -9.20
N LEU A 15 -31.38 -11.10 -8.53
CA LEU A 15 -30.65 -9.85 -8.44
C LEU A 15 -29.32 -9.99 -7.68
N ALA A 16 -29.28 -10.80 -6.63
CA ALA A 16 -28.06 -11.05 -5.88
C ALA A 16 -27.01 -11.79 -6.74
N LEU A 17 -27.43 -12.78 -7.52
CA LEU A 17 -26.54 -13.51 -8.45
C LEU A 17 -25.95 -12.62 -9.52
N LEU A 18 -26.76 -11.72 -10.10
CA LEU A 18 -26.30 -10.75 -11.11
C LEU A 18 -25.31 -9.74 -10.51
N GLY A 19 -25.49 -9.36 -9.24
CA GLY A 19 -24.56 -8.47 -8.54
C GLY A 19 -23.19 -9.11 -8.34
N CYS A 20 -23.12 -10.38 -7.97
CA CYS A 20 -21.86 -11.12 -7.82
C CYS A 20 -21.09 -11.24 -9.14
N GLU A 21 -21.75 -11.51 -10.25
CA GLU A 21 -21.10 -11.56 -11.57
C GLU A 21 -20.51 -10.22 -11.98
N ARG A 22 -21.19 -9.12 -11.71
CA ARG A 22 -20.67 -7.77 -11.97
C ARG A 22 -19.42 -7.46 -11.16
N GLU A 23 -19.41 -7.82 -9.88
CA GLU A 23 -18.25 -7.59 -9.02
C GLU A 23 -17.02 -8.35 -9.49
N GLU A 24 -17.15 -9.62 -9.87
CA GLU A 24 -16.04 -10.41 -10.42
C GLU A 24 -15.48 -9.79 -11.70
N LYS A 25 -16.33 -9.33 -12.60
CA LYS A 25 -15.92 -8.71 -13.86
C LYS A 25 -15.18 -7.40 -13.62
N MET A 26 -15.67 -6.56 -12.70
CA MET A 26 -15.02 -5.30 -12.34
C MET A 26 -13.65 -5.53 -11.71
N VAL A 27 -13.50 -6.50 -10.82
CA VAL A 27 -12.22 -6.84 -10.20
C VAL A 27 -11.19 -7.29 -11.24
N ARG A 28 -11.58 -8.05 -12.24
CA ARG A 28 -10.67 -8.49 -13.31
C ARG A 28 -10.22 -7.33 -14.21
N GLU A 29 -11.12 -6.43 -14.56
CA GLU A 29 -10.81 -5.28 -15.42
C GLU A 29 -9.95 -4.24 -14.71
N ASP A 30 -10.15 -4.06 -13.39
CA ASP A 30 -9.46 -3.05 -12.59
C ASP A 30 -8.21 -3.59 -11.87
N LEU A 31 -7.83 -4.84 -12.08
CA LEU A 31 -6.71 -5.46 -11.38
C LEU A 31 -5.37 -4.71 -11.55
N PRO A 32 -4.97 -4.24 -12.75
CA PRO A 32 -3.77 -3.44 -12.90
C PRO A 32 -3.85 -2.11 -12.13
N MET A 33 -5.01 -1.47 -12.13
CA MET A 33 -5.26 -0.24 -11.42
C MET A 33 -5.21 -0.44 -9.91
N ALA A 34 -5.76 -1.56 -9.41
CA ALA A 34 -5.70 -1.91 -8.00
C ALA A 34 -4.26 -2.15 -7.53
N ARG A 35 -3.43 -2.77 -8.35
CA ARG A 35 -2.00 -2.95 -8.06
C ARG A 35 -1.26 -1.62 -7.99
N ALA A 36 -1.51 -0.72 -8.93
CA ALA A 36 -0.91 0.61 -8.91
C ALA A 36 -1.34 1.41 -7.68
N THR A 37 -2.60 1.35 -7.31
CA THR A 37 -3.13 1.99 -6.10
C THR A 37 -2.47 1.44 -4.84
N ARG A 38 -2.32 0.13 -4.74
CA ARG A 38 -1.64 -0.51 -3.62
C ARG A 38 -0.17 -0.11 -3.56
N ALA A 39 0.53 -0.12 -4.69
CA ALA A 39 1.93 0.29 -4.73
C ALA A 39 2.11 1.74 -4.28
N ARG A 40 1.22 2.62 -4.68
CA ARG A 40 1.23 4.02 -4.25
C ARG A 40 0.99 4.15 -2.75
N ALA A 41 0.02 3.42 -2.21
CA ALA A 41 -0.29 3.43 -0.78
C ALA A 41 0.91 2.90 0.04
N ASP A 42 1.54 1.83 -0.40
CA ASP A 42 2.72 1.27 0.25
C ASP A 42 3.90 2.25 0.20
N ALA A 43 4.15 2.88 -0.96
CA ALA A 43 5.21 3.87 -1.09
C ALA A 43 4.99 5.08 -0.16
N GLN A 44 3.74 5.52 -0.03
CA GLN A 44 3.37 6.59 0.91
C GLN A 44 3.54 6.18 2.36
N ALA A 45 3.21 4.93 2.71
CA ALA A 45 3.42 4.40 4.05
C ALA A 45 4.91 4.36 4.40
N ILE A 46 5.75 3.93 3.46
CA ILE A 46 7.21 3.94 3.63
C ILE A 46 7.70 5.38 3.79
N ALA A 47 7.25 6.30 2.96
CA ALA A 47 7.63 7.72 3.05
C ALA A 47 7.23 8.34 4.38
N THR A 48 6.06 8.01 4.91
CA THR A 48 5.62 8.43 6.24
C THR A 48 6.55 7.90 7.32
N ALA A 49 6.94 6.62 7.22
CA ALA A 49 7.88 6.02 8.17
C ALA A 49 9.26 6.69 8.11
N VAL A 50 9.74 7.05 6.92
CA VAL A 50 10.99 7.81 6.75
C VAL A 50 10.90 9.17 7.44
N ASN A 51 9.80 9.88 7.27
CA ASN A 51 9.59 11.18 7.91
C ASN A 51 9.48 11.04 9.43
N THR A 52 8.85 10.00 9.93
CA THR A 52 8.77 9.72 11.37
C THR A 52 10.15 9.40 11.92
N TYR A 53 10.94 8.60 11.22
CA TYR A 53 12.32 8.31 11.60
C TYR A 53 13.14 9.60 11.73
N ARG A 54 13.09 10.45 10.72
CA ARG A 54 13.79 11.75 10.75
C ARG A 54 13.35 12.62 11.92
N ALA A 55 12.05 12.66 12.20
CA ALA A 55 11.51 13.49 13.29
C ALA A 55 11.89 12.98 14.68
N THR A 56 12.05 11.66 14.85
CA THR A 56 12.22 11.04 16.15
C THR A 56 13.60 10.43 16.39
N CYS A 57 14.39 10.22 15.35
CA CYS A 57 15.68 9.53 15.42
C CYS A 57 16.86 10.46 15.09
N GLY A 58 16.86 11.65 15.66
CA GLY A 58 18.02 12.56 15.59
C GLY A 58 18.04 13.50 14.40
N GLY A 59 17.01 13.56 13.56
CA GLY A 59 16.86 14.52 12.49
C GLY A 59 17.47 14.11 11.14
N ALA A 60 18.22 13.00 11.09
CA ALA A 60 18.81 12.49 9.86
C ALA A 60 17.86 11.52 9.15
N LEU A 61 17.97 11.44 7.82
CA LEU A 61 17.29 10.42 7.04
C LEU A 61 17.87 9.03 7.34
N PRO A 62 17.06 7.97 7.29
CA PRO A 62 17.60 6.62 7.43
C PRO A 62 18.56 6.29 6.29
N GLU A 63 19.56 5.47 6.54
CA GLU A 63 20.53 5.06 5.53
C GLU A 63 19.93 4.11 4.49
N SER A 64 18.93 3.31 4.91
CA SER A 64 18.27 2.31 4.09
C SER A 64 16.85 2.08 4.59
N LEU A 65 16.03 1.37 3.80
CA LEU A 65 14.69 0.98 4.23
C LEU A 65 14.73 -0.01 5.41
N GLU A 66 15.75 -0.84 5.50
CA GLU A 66 15.93 -1.79 6.60
C GLU A 66 16.07 -1.08 7.95
N ALA A 67 16.63 0.11 7.96
CA ALA A 67 16.74 0.92 9.17
C ALA A 67 15.37 1.26 9.78
N LEU A 68 14.30 1.27 8.97
CA LEU A 68 12.94 1.52 9.45
C LEU A 68 12.36 0.33 10.22
N THR A 69 12.90 -0.85 10.03
CA THR A 69 12.39 -2.09 10.63
C THR A 69 13.17 -2.51 11.89
N THR A 70 14.20 -1.77 12.23
CA THR A 70 15.06 -2.07 13.37
C THR A 70 15.04 -0.95 14.39
N GLN A 71 15.33 -1.28 15.65
CA GLN A 71 15.50 -0.29 16.69
C GLN A 71 16.90 0.31 16.60
N THR A 72 16.99 1.63 16.69
CA THR A 72 18.22 2.39 16.70
C THR A 72 18.36 3.11 18.02
N MET A 73 19.59 3.27 18.52
CA MET A 73 19.86 4.07 19.69
C MET A 73 20.30 5.47 19.27
N VAL A 74 19.60 6.48 19.78
CA VAL A 74 19.91 7.89 19.52
C VAL A 74 20.05 8.60 20.86
N ALA A 75 21.25 9.13 21.14
CA ALA A 75 21.57 9.80 22.39
C ALA A 75 21.23 8.96 23.64
N GLY A 76 21.44 7.64 23.55
CA GLY A 76 21.17 6.72 24.64
C GLY A 76 19.72 6.28 24.81
N ALA A 77 18.82 6.74 23.92
CA ALA A 77 17.40 6.38 23.93
C ALA A 77 17.05 5.52 22.71
N PRO A 78 16.16 4.52 22.87
CA PRO A 78 15.72 3.71 21.74
C PRO A 78 14.84 4.52 20.78
N CYS A 79 15.03 4.31 19.47
CA CYS A 79 14.24 4.92 18.42
C CYS A 79 13.81 3.86 17.41
N GLY A 80 12.53 3.81 17.07
CA GLY A 80 11.97 2.80 16.18
C GLY A 80 11.73 1.46 16.86
N PRO A 81 11.32 0.45 16.07
CA PRO A 81 11.13 0.47 14.61
C PRO A 81 9.94 1.31 14.18
N MET A 82 9.99 1.85 12.95
CA MET A 82 8.91 2.63 12.36
C MET A 82 7.93 1.76 11.55
N LEU A 83 8.41 0.63 11.04
CA LEU A 83 7.64 -0.38 10.33
C LEU A 83 7.96 -1.75 10.91
N GLY A 84 6.97 -2.64 10.94
CA GLY A 84 7.21 -4.04 11.28
C GLY A 84 8.01 -4.78 10.22
N SER A 85 7.76 -4.46 8.96
CA SER A 85 8.47 -5.00 7.80
C SER A 85 8.30 -4.06 6.61
N ILE A 86 9.19 -4.17 5.64
CA ILE A 86 9.03 -3.45 4.37
C ILE A 86 7.92 -4.17 3.57
N PRO A 87 6.90 -3.44 3.08
CA PRO A 87 5.84 -4.07 2.30
C PRO A 87 6.39 -4.78 1.06
N ALA A 88 5.87 -5.96 0.77
CA ALA A 88 6.15 -6.63 -0.48
C ALA A 88 5.42 -5.91 -1.62
N PRO A 89 6.04 -5.69 -2.78
CA PRO A 89 5.37 -5.04 -3.91
C PRO A 89 4.26 -5.94 -4.46
N PRO A 90 3.26 -5.36 -5.15
CA PRO A 90 2.28 -6.15 -5.88
C PRO A 90 2.95 -7.07 -6.91
N ALA A 91 2.25 -8.12 -7.32
CA ALA A 91 2.76 -9.05 -8.32
C ALA A 91 3.15 -8.31 -9.62
N GLY A 92 4.36 -8.59 -10.13
CA GLY A 92 4.89 -7.95 -11.34
C GLY A 92 5.50 -6.56 -11.11
N TRP A 93 5.50 -6.07 -9.88
CA TRP A 93 6.11 -4.78 -9.53
C TRP A 93 7.50 -4.97 -8.93
N SER A 94 8.36 -3.96 -9.12
CA SER A 94 9.68 -3.94 -8.52
C SER A 94 9.60 -3.71 -7.01
N ALA A 95 10.63 -4.16 -6.29
CA ALA A 95 10.79 -3.79 -4.89
C ALA A 95 10.83 -2.27 -4.75
N TYR A 96 10.38 -1.77 -3.60
CA TYR A 96 10.43 -0.34 -3.33
C TYR A 96 11.86 0.15 -3.23
N VAL A 97 12.18 1.22 -3.96
CA VAL A 97 13.50 1.82 -4.02
C VAL A 97 13.48 3.12 -3.23
N TYR A 98 14.34 3.22 -2.25
CA TYR A 98 14.55 4.41 -1.44
C TYR A 98 15.80 5.13 -1.97
N THR A 99 15.64 6.39 -2.34
CA THR A 99 16.73 7.22 -2.86
C THR A 99 16.80 8.50 -2.07
N ARG A 100 17.95 8.79 -1.48
CA ARG A 100 18.20 10.05 -0.81
C ARG A 100 18.70 11.08 -1.83
N GLN A 101 18.17 12.29 -1.71
CA GLN A 101 18.55 13.44 -2.53
C GLN A 101 19.07 14.53 -1.61
N GLY A 102 20.34 14.42 -1.22
CA GLY A 102 20.91 15.27 -0.20
C GLY A 102 20.55 14.83 1.21
N GLU A 103 20.57 15.75 2.16
CA GLU A 103 20.34 15.45 3.57
C GLU A 103 18.88 15.50 4.00
N LEU A 104 18.04 16.19 3.23
CA LEU A 104 16.65 16.48 3.62
C LEU A 104 15.59 15.90 2.70
N ALA A 105 15.96 15.54 1.47
CA ALA A 105 15.02 15.05 0.48
C ALA A 105 15.24 13.58 0.18
N PHE A 106 14.17 12.88 -0.14
CA PHE A 106 14.20 11.47 -0.53
C PHE A 106 13.01 11.14 -1.43
N THR A 107 13.10 10.01 -2.13
CA THR A 107 11.96 9.43 -2.85
C THR A 107 11.86 7.94 -2.54
N VAL A 108 10.65 7.42 -2.59
CA VAL A 108 10.34 5.99 -2.55
C VAL A 108 9.58 5.67 -3.82
N SER A 109 10.07 4.73 -4.61
CA SER A 109 9.47 4.42 -5.90
C SER A 109 9.36 2.93 -6.14
N SER A 110 8.43 2.55 -7.00
CA SER A 110 8.26 1.20 -7.53
C SER A 110 7.61 1.30 -8.90
N SER A 111 7.81 0.31 -9.74
CA SER A 111 7.24 0.29 -11.08
C SER A 111 6.74 -1.09 -11.46
N GLY A 112 5.71 -1.13 -12.28
CA GLY A 112 5.12 -2.34 -12.81
C GLY A 112 4.05 -2.03 -13.85
N GLY A 113 3.87 -2.90 -14.83
CA GLY A 113 2.86 -2.72 -15.87
C GLY A 113 3.00 -1.43 -16.67
N GLY A 114 4.22 -0.91 -16.85
CA GLY A 114 4.45 0.36 -17.52
C GLY A 114 4.14 1.61 -16.69
N VAL A 115 3.84 1.43 -15.41
CA VAL A 115 3.49 2.53 -14.48
C VAL A 115 4.56 2.63 -13.41
N THR A 116 4.93 3.87 -13.06
CA THR A 116 5.83 4.15 -11.94
C THR A 116 5.07 4.96 -10.89
N VAL A 117 5.15 4.53 -9.64
CA VAL A 117 4.65 5.32 -8.51
C VAL A 117 5.82 5.87 -7.73
N THR A 118 5.69 7.10 -7.25
CA THR A 118 6.75 7.79 -6.49
C THR A 118 6.10 8.53 -5.33
N ALA A 119 6.72 8.43 -4.17
CA ALA A 119 6.33 9.20 -2.98
C ALA A 119 7.58 9.87 -2.40
N PRO A 120 7.42 11.05 -1.87
CA PRO A 120 7.96 11.30 -0.58
C PRO A 120 6.97 10.87 0.44
#